data_e09647e61de066c0bfd10468a72d55b5
#
_entry.id   e09647e61de066c0bfd10468a72d55b5
#
_cell.length_a   1.000
_cell.length_b   1.000
_cell.length_c   1.000
_cell.angle_alpha   90.00
_cell.angle_beta   90.00
_cell.angle_gamma   90.00
#
_symmetry.space_group_name_H-M   'P 1'
#
loop_
_entity.id
_entity.type
_entity.pdbx_description
1 polymer ?
#
loop_
_entity_poly.entity_id
_entity_poly.type
_entity_poly.pdbx_seq_one_letter_code
_entity_poly.pdbx_strand_id
1 'polypeptide(L)'
;MRSSLRDGQIIVDTTTGEPQQSTAMSVELAAKGIDYLDAPISGSSEQTRRGEATTMVGGSRVAFDACADLWTVLGRNVFYVGPSGSAAKMKLISNLVLGLNRAVLAEGLAFASAINVDKDA
;
A
#
# COMPACT_ATOMS: atom_id res chain seq x y z
N MET A 1 -4.86 -9.76 -20.91
CA MET A 1 -5.12 -8.46 -20.28
C MET A 1 -4.52 -7.29 -21.05
N ARG A 2 -3.26 -7.34 -21.52
CA ARG A 2 -2.60 -6.22 -22.24
C ARG A 2 -3.26 -5.80 -23.57
N SER A 3 -4.02 -6.67 -24.25
CA SER A 3 -4.67 -6.37 -25.56
C SER A 3 -5.97 -5.57 -25.46
N SER A 4 -6.51 -5.37 -24.25
CA SER A 4 -7.77 -4.64 -24.03
C SER A 4 -7.58 -3.24 -23.45
N LEU A 5 -6.34 -2.83 -23.19
CA LEU A 5 -6.03 -1.52 -22.62
C LEU A 5 -6.08 -0.44 -23.72
N ARG A 6 -6.59 0.74 -23.38
CA ARG A 6 -6.79 1.87 -24.28
C ARG A 6 -6.09 3.10 -23.75
N ASP A 7 -5.68 3.97 -24.65
CA ASP A 7 -5.18 5.32 -24.34
C ASP A 7 -6.14 6.07 -23.40
N GLY A 8 -5.59 6.83 -22.47
CA GLY A 8 -6.33 7.61 -21.45
C GLY A 8 -6.88 6.80 -20.28
N GLN A 9 -6.62 5.49 -20.19
CA GLN A 9 -6.99 4.70 -19.00
C GLN A 9 -6.02 4.91 -17.86
N ILE A 10 -6.54 4.77 -16.64
CA ILE A 10 -5.75 4.73 -15.40
C ILE A 10 -5.86 3.32 -14.81
N ILE A 11 -4.72 2.69 -14.56
CA ILE A 11 -4.65 1.41 -13.85
C ILE A 11 -4.29 1.71 -12.39
N VAL A 12 -5.12 1.27 -11.46
CA VAL A 12 -4.85 1.32 -10.03
C VAL A 12 -4.55 -0.09 -9.54
N ASP A 13 -3.29 -0.33 -9.18
CA ASP A 13 -2.82 -1.63 -8.71
C ASP A 13 -2.77 -1.64 -7.18
N THR A 14 -3.72 -2.34 -6.55
CA THR A 14 -3.81 -2.44 -5.08
C THR A 14 -2.98 -3.59 -4.50
N THR A 15 -2.23 -4.30 -5.32
CA THR A 15 -1.41 -5.42 -4.87
C THR A 15 -0.14 -4.93 -4.13
N THR A 16 0.42 -5.79 -3.30
CA THR A 16 1.74 -5.55 -2.73
C THR A 16 2.79 -6.03 -3.72
N GLY A 17 3.40 -5.10 -4.42
CA GLY A 17 4.38 -5.36 -5.47
C GLY A 17 5.81 -4.94 -5.09
N GLU A 18 6.75 -5.28 -5.95
CA GLU A 18 8.13 -4.83 -5.86
C GLU A 18 8.26 -3.42 -6.46
N PRO A 19 8.94 -2.46 -5.79
CA PRO A 19 9.04 -1.07 -6.25
C PRO A 19 9.58 -0.91 -7.66
N GLN A 20 10.58 -1.72 -8.05
CA GLN A 20 11.18 -1.69 -9.39
C GLN A 20 10.18 -2.15 -10.46
N GLN A 21 9.37 -3.17 -10.15
CA GLN A 21 8.32 -3.64 -11.07
C GLN A 21 7.23 -2.60 -11.26
N SER A 22 6.80 -1.92 -10.19
CA SER A 22 5.84 -0.81 -10.28
C SER A 22 6.36 0.32 -11.17
N THR A 23 7.62 0.71 -10.99
CA THR A 23 8.26 1.74 -11.83
C THR A 23 8.35 1.30 -13.30
N ALA A 24 8.79 0.05 -13.56
CA ALA A 24 8.89 -0.48 -14.92
C ALA A 24 7.53 -0.56 -15.62
N MET A 25 6.50 -1.01 -14.90
CA MET A 25 5.12 -1.06 -15.39
C MET A 25 4.59 0.33 -15.75
N SER A 26 4.85 1.33 -14.90
CA SER A 26 4.47 2.72 -15.16
C SER A 26 5.09 3.24 -16.46
N VAL A 27 6.38 2.99 -16.70
CA VAL A 27 7.08 3.41 -17.93
C VAL A 27 6.49 2.70 -19.16
N GLU A 28 6.27 1.37 -19.08
CA GLU A 28 5.71 0.59 -20.19
C GLU A 28 4.30 1.07 -20.57
N LEU A 29 3.47 1.37 -19.58
CA LEU A 29 2.09 1.80 -19.80
C LEU A 29 2.00 3.26 -20.27
N ALA A 30 2.86 4.13 -19.76
CA ALA A 30 2.94 5.52 -20.21
C ALA A 30 3.27 5.63 -21.71
N ALA A 31 4.11 4.73 -22.25
CA ALA A 31 4.36 4.64 -23.69
C ALA A 31 3.12 4.31 -24.53
N LYS A 32 2.02 3.91 -23.90
CA LYS A 32 0.72 3.59 -24.51
C LYS A 32 -0.38 4.59 -24.10
N GLY A 33 0.01 5.73 -23.51
CA GLY A 33 -0.93 6.74 -23.02
C GLY A 33 -1.75 6.28 -21.80
N ILE A 34 -1.26 5.32 -21.02
CA ILE A 34 -1.97 4.76 -19.87
C ILE A 34 -1.22 5.14 -18.59
N ASP A 35 -1.92 5.73 -17.65
CA ASP A 35 -1.38 6.00 -16.31
C ASP A 35 -1.41 4.74 -15.43
N TYR A 36 -0.39 4.58 -14.60
CA TYR A 36 -0.30 3.51 -13.62
C TYR A 36 -0.07 4.07 -12.23
N LEU A 37 -0.92 3.68 -11.29
CA LEU A 37 -0.83 4.02 -9.89
C LEU A 37 -0.56 2.75 -9.06
N ASP A 38 0.57 2.69 -8.37
CA ASP A 38 0.81 1.67 -7.35
C ASP A 38 0.09 2.12 -6.06
N ALA A 39 -0.89 1.33 -5.62
CA ALA A 39 -1.79 1.70 -4.54
C ALA A 39 -1.97 0.58 -3.49
N PRO A 40 -0.88 0.04 -2.91
CA PRO A 40 -0.97 -1.04 -1.94
C PRO A 40 -1.78 -0.63 -0.70
N ILE A 41 -2.61 -1.56 -0.23
CA ILE A 41 -3.47 -1.38 0.93
C ILE A 41 -2.78 -1.95 2.18
N SER A 42 -2.79 -1.20 3.27
CA SER A 42 -2.30 -1.60 4.59
C SER A 42 -3.45 -1.71 5.57
N GLY A 43 -3.74 -2.92 6.01
CA GLY A 43 -4.83 -3.25 6.91
C GLY A 43 -5.28 -4.69 6.75
N SER A 44 -6.12 -5.16 7.67
CA SER A 44 -6.79 -6.44 7.55
C SER A 44 -7.96 -6.37 6.57
N SER A 45 -8.47 -7.53 6.15
CA SER A 45 -9.69 -7.60 5.32
C SER A 45 -10.89 -6.93 5.99
N GLU A 46 -10.99 -7.01 7.30
CA GLU A 46 -12.04 -6.36 8.07
C GLU A 46 -11.89 -4.83 8.08
N GLN A 47 -10.68 -4.32 8.29
CA GLN A 47 -10.39 -2.88 8.19
C GLN A 47 -10.67 -2.35 6.78
N THR A 48 -10.33 -3.12 5.75
CA THR A 48 -10.62 -2.75 4.35
C THR A 48 -12.13 -2.69 4.11
N ARG A 49 -12.90 -3.67 4.61
CA ARG A 49 -14.37 -3.68 4.48
C ARG A 49 -15.03 -2.50 5.17
N ARG A 50 -14.46 -1.99 6.27
CA ARG A 50 -14.95 -0.82 7.00
C ARG A 50 -14.43 0.52 6.46
N GLY A 51 -13.61 0.52 5.41
CA GLY A 51 -12.96 1.72 4.90
C GLY A 51 -11.94 2.33 5.88
N GLU A 52 -11.37 1.52 6.77
CA GLU A 52 -10.41 1.93 7.81
C GLU A 52 -8.97 1.58 7.46
N ALA A 53 -8.75 0.79 6.41
CA ALA A 53 -7.43 0.49 5.90
C ALA A 53 -6.76 1.74 5.32
N THR A 54 -5.43 1.73 5.31
CA THR A 54 -4.63 2.80 4.71
C THR A 54 -4.22 2.40 3.30
N THR A 55 -4.53 3.24 2.31
CA THR A 55 -4.06 3.12 0.94
C THR A 55 -2.98 4.16 0.68
N MET A 56 -1.80 3.72 0.30
CA MET A 56 -0.70 4.59 -0.13
C MET A 56 -0.68 4.58 -1.65
N VAL A 57 -0.59 5.75 -2.29
CA VAL A 57 -0.66 5.84 -3.75
C VAL A 57 0.57 6.52 -4.31
N GLY A 58 1.26 5.83 -5.23
CA GLY A 58 2.38 6.34 -6.01
C GLY A 58 2.03 6.41 -7.50
N GLY A 59 2.56 7.41 -8.21
CA GLY A 59 2.35 7.58 -9.64
C GLY A 59 2.19 9.02 -10.06
N SER A 60 1.55 9.26 -11.20
CA SER A 60 1.21 10.60 -11.67
C SER A 60 0.27 11.31 -10.69
N ARG A 61 0.58 12.53 -10.29
CA ARG A 61 -0.30 13.34 -9.45
C ARG A 61 -1.62 13.65 -10.15
N VAL A 62 -1.58 13.87 -11.45
CA VAL A 62 -2.77 14.14 -12.27
C VAL A 62 -3.69 12.92 -12.28
N ALA A 63 -3.14 11.72 -12.46
CA ALA A 63 -3.91 10.48 -12.41
C ALA A 63 -4.49 10.23 -11.01
N PHE A 64 -3.72 10.51 -9.94
CA PHE A 64 -4.23 10.43 -8.57
C PHE A 64 -5.43 11.34 -8.36
N ASP A 65 -5.34 12.61 -8.75
CA ASP A 65 -6.43 13.58 -8.60
C ASP A 65 -7.65 13.21 -9.45
N ALA A 66 -7.45 12.63 -10.64
CA ALA A 66 -8.52 12.12 -11.50
C ALA A 66 -9.29 10.93 -10.91
N CYS A 67 -8.70 10.21 -9.95
CA CYS A 67 -9.32 9.09 -9.25
C CYS A 67 -9.99 9.49 -7.91
N ALA A 68 -10.30 10.76 -7.68
CA ALA A 68 -10.84 11.25 -6.40
C ALA A 68 -12.07 10.47 -5.93
N ASP A 69 -13.00 10.16 -6.81
CA ASP A 69 -14.21 9.39 -6.49
C ASP A 69 -13.88 7.96 -6.04
N LEU A 70 -12.88 7.33 -6.68
CA LEU A 70 -12.42 5.99 -6.30
C LEU A 70 -11.85 5.99 -4.88
N TRP A 71 -11.10 7.02 -4.51
CA TRP A 71 -10.49 7.11 -3.18
C TRP A 71 -11.54 7.20 -2.09
N THR A 72 -12.67 7.86 -2.31
CA THR A 72 -13.77 7.93 -1.34
C THR A 72 -14.41 6.56 -1.09
N VAL A 73 -14.41 5.68 -2.08
CA VAL A 73 -14.94 4.30 -1.97
C VAL A 73 -13.94 3.37 -1.27
N LEU A 74 -12.65 3.52 -1.55
CA LEU A 74 -11.60 2.68 -0.93
C LEU A 74 -11.42 2.92 0.57
N GLY A 75 -11.70 4.14 1.04
CA GLY A 75 -11.65 4.47 2.46
C GLY A 75 -11.19 5.90 2.73
N ARG A 76 -11.16 6.24 4.01
CA ARG A 76 -10.82 7.61 4.48
C ARG A 76 -9.31 7.87 4.63
N ASN A 77 -8.49 6.84 4.56
CA ASN A 77 -7.04 6.93 4.78
C ASN A 77 -6.30 6.67 3.46
N VAL A 78 -6.43 7.58 2.49
CA VAL A 78 -5.74 7.51 1.20
C VAL A 78 -4.71 8.62 1.11
N PHE A 79 -3.44 8.26 0.85
CA PHE A 79 -2.32 9.17 0.86
C PHE A 79 -1.54 9.09 -0.45
N TYR A 80 -1.39 10.21 -1.15
CA TYR A 80 -0.41 10.32 -2.22
C TYR A 80 0.99 10.42 -1.63
N VAL A 81 1.89 9.50 -2.03
CA VAL A 81 3.22 9.37 -1.42
C VAL A 81 4.38 9.61 -2.41
N GLY A 82 4.08 9.98 -3.65
CA GLY A 82 5.10 10.37 -4.63
C GLY A 82 4.99 9.66 -5.98
N PRO A 83 6.05 9.65 -6.80
CA PRO A 83 6.04 9.01 -8.11
C PRO A 83 5.88 7.49 -8.02
N SER A 84 5.66 6.82 -9.16
CA SER A 84 5.47 5.37 -9.24
C SER A 84 6.58 4.58 -8.54
N GLY A 85 6.20 3.56 -7.79
CA GLY A 85 7.05 2.77 -6.91
C GLY A 85 7.22 3.34 -5.50
N SER A 86 6.79 4.58 -5.25
CA SER A 86 6.88 5.20 -3.91
C SER A 86 5.96 4.53 -2.91
N ALA A 87 4.75 4.13 -3.31
CA ALA A 87 3.81 3.46 -2.44
C ALA A 87 4.29 2.04 -2.09
N ALA A 88 4.84 1.32 -3.05
CA ALA A 88 5.47 0.02 -2.78
C ALA A 88 6.63 0.14 -1.79
N LYS A 89 7.51 1.15 -1.92
CA LYS A 89 8.58 1.44 -0.95
C LYS A 89 8.02 1.75 0.44
N MET A 90 7.03 2.63 0.53
CA MET A 90 6.38 2.99 1.80
C MET A 90 5.74 1.77 2.47
N LYS A 91 5.13 0.88 1.68
CA LYS A 91 4.58 -0.38 2.19
C LYS A 91 5.66 -1.28 2.79
N LEU A 92 6.82 -1.40 2.16
CA LEU A 92 7.95 -2.17 2.70
C LEU A 92 8.43 -1.58 4.04
N ILE A 93 8.59 -0.25 4.12
CA ILE A 93 9.00 0.45 5.35
C ILE A 93 7.98 0.21 6.46
N SER A 94 6.69 0.39 6.19
CA SER A 94 5.63 0.20 7.19
C SER A 94 5.55 -1.25 7.68
N ASN A 95 5.72 -2.21 6.78
CA ASN A 95 5.75 -3.63 7.15
C ASN A 95 6.97 -4.00 7.98
N LEU A 96 8.15 -3.42 7.70
CA LEU A 96 9.36 -3.60 8.50
C LEU A 96 9.14 -3.12 9.93
N VAL A 97 8.64 -1.88 10.09
CA VAL A 97 8.37 -1.29 11.42
C VAL A 97 7.34 -2.13 12.18
N LEU A 98 6.24 -2.52 11.53
CA LEU A 98 5.20 -3.34 12.13
C LEU A 98 5.72 -4.72 12.55
N GLY A 99 6.53 -5.36 11.71
CA GLY A 99 7.14 -6.66 12.00
C GLY A 99 8.08 -6.60 13.20
N LEU A 100 8.96 -5.60 13.25
CA LEU A 100 9.89 -5.41 14.36
C LEU A 100 9.17 -5.09 15.67
N ASN A 101 8.14 -4.24 15.67
CA ASN A 101 7.35 -3.94 16.85
C ASN A 101 6.67 -5.20 17.42
N ARG A 102 6.13 -6.07 16.55
CA ARG A 102 5.55 -7.34 16.97
C ARG A 102 6.59 -8.30 17.54
N ALA A 103 7.77 -8.37 16.94
CA ALA A 103 8.86 -9.21 17.43
C ALA A 103 9.34 -8.75 18.80
N VAL A 104 9.56 -7.45 19.01
CA VAL A 104 9.97 -6.88 20.29
C VAL A 104 8.91 -7.13 21.37
N LEU A 105 7.63 -6.97 21.06
CA LEU A 105 6.55 -7.28 22.01
C LEU A 105 6.54 -8.76 22.39
N ALA A 106 6.71 -9.66 21.42
CA ALA A 106 6.74 -11.10 21.67
C ALA A 106 7.93 -11.49 22.58
N GLU A 107 9.11 -10.94 22.32
CA GLU A 107 10.29 -11.14 23.19
C GLU A 107 10.08 -10.59 24.58
N GLY A 108 9.48 -9.41 24.74
CA GLY A 108 9.15 -8.82 26.03
C GLY A 108 8.19 -9.70 26.85
N LEU A 109 7.16 -10.24 26.22
CA LEU A 109 6.20 -11.16 26.86
C LEU A 109 6.84 -12.50 27.21
N ALA A 110 7.73 -13.03 26.36
CA ALA A 110 8.49 -14.25 26.65
C ALA A 110 9.41 -14.04 27.85
N PHE A 111 10.12 -12.91 27.91
CA PHE A 111 10.98 -12.56 29.04
C PHE A 111 10.19 -12.39 30.34
N ALA A 112 9.05 -11.68 30.33
CA ALA A 112 8.16 -11.56 31.48
C ALA A 112 7.72 -12.92 32.02
N SER A 113 7.37 -13.85 31.10
CA SER A 113 7.05 -15.23 31.48
C SER A 113 8.23 -15.95 32.16
N ALA A 114 9.43 -15.79 31.62
CA ALA A 114 10.63 -16.45 32.14
C ALA A 114 11.03 -15.98 33.55
N ILE A 115 10.69 -14.74 33.92
CA ILE A 115 10.95 -14.17 35.25
C ILE A 115 9.71 -14.12 36.13
N ASN A 116 8.63 -14.85 35.79
CA ASN A 116 7.38 -14.98 36.52
C ASN A 116 6.64 -13.65 36.81
N VAL A 117 6.72 -12.69 35.88
CA VAL A 117 5.87 -11.49 35.92
C VAL A 117 4.50 -11.85 35.38
N ASP A 118 3.44 -11.39 36.05
CA ASP A 118 2.07 -11.55 35.55
C ASP A 118 1.87 -10.65 34.34
N LYS A 119 1.50 -11.26 33.19
CA LYS A 119 1.29 -10.57 31.90
C LYS A 119 -0.12 -10.02 31.77
N ASP A 120 -1.05 -10.46 32.61
CA ASP A 120 -2.46 -10.11 32.57
C ASP A 120 -2.84 -9.06 33.63
N ALA A 121 -1.85 -8.65 34.46
CA ALA A 121 -1.97 -7.57 35.43
C ALA A 121 -1.74 -6.21 34.77
#